data_b3d4ad823a7d787fb629693a8fd5723e
#
_entry.id   b3d4ad823a7d787fb629693a8fd5723e
#
_cell.length_a   1.000
_cell.length_b   1.000
_cell.length_c   1.000
_cell.angle_alpha   90.00
_cell.angle_beta   90.00
_cell.angle_gamma   90.00
#
_symmetry.space_group_name_H-M   'P 1'
#
loop_
_entity.id
_entity.type
_entity.pdbx_description
1 polymer ?
#
loop_
_entity_poly.entity_id
_entity_poly.type
_entity_poly.pdbx_seq_one_letter_code
_entity_poly.pdbx_strand_id
1 'polypeptide(L)'
;MSNHRRRKPRARKKRIEGTYPIDTGTASILADPERDGAYVLEVNRVPSSYVVPGAPEVLGYDYMRWIADFIEAASVPEPFIAVHLGAAGCALPSYVQHRWDSRNIAVELDRGLAHLVRDAFDPPVEIAVAEARAFTHALAPGSVDVIVRDVFAGADTPRPLTTVEFYRAAYRALTPGGLFVVNVGDVAGLPRARATVAGLQEVFANTAATFTGRGYGNVVVAASDAPLPDAQLPIDGASPLHD
;
A
#
# COMPACT_ATOMS: atom_id res chain seq x y z
N MET A 1 8.81 -20.38 54.23
CA MET A 1 9.57 -20.66 53.00
C MET A 1 9.08 -19.70 51.93
N SER A 2 9.83 -18.61 51.70
CA SER A 2 9.46 -17.55 50.76
C SER A 2 9.95 -17.82 49.35
N ASN A 3 9.04 -18.03 48.43
CA ASN A 3 9.33 -18.38 47.03
C ASN A 3 9.56 -17.12 46.19
N HIS A 4 10.80 -16.64 46.18
CA HIS A 4 11.21 -15.49 45.33
C HIS A 4 11.27 -15.95 43.86
N ARG A 5 10.16 -15.77 43.11
CA ARG A 5 10.18 -15.87 41.66
C ARG A 5 11.06 -14.75 41.09
N ARG A 6 12.27 -15.08 40.68
CA ARG A 6 13.15 -14.20 39.91
C ARG A 6 12.42 -13.81 38.61
N ARG A 7 12.04 -12.52 38.50
CA ARG A 7 11.60 -11.94 37.21
C ARG A 7 12.77 -12.05 36.23
N LYS A 8 12.57 -12.78 35.11
CA LYS A 8 13.51 -12.76 33.97
C LYS A 8 13.69 -11.31 33.51
N PRO A 9 14.93 -10.84 33.25
CA PRO A 9 15.14 -9.50 32.70
C PRO A 9 14.43 -9.40 31.36
N ARG A 10 13.63 -8.35 31.17
CA ARG A 10 13.07 -7.97 29.88
C ARG A 10 14.24 -7.77 28.92
N ALA A 11 14.25 -8.52 27.81
CA ALA A 11 15.21 -8.29 26.74
C ALA A 11 15.17 -6.79 26.35
N ARG A 12 16.32 -6.13 26.39
CA ARG A 12 16.44 -4.74 25.99
C ARG A 12 16.03 -4.64 24.53
N LYS A 13 14.88 -4.03 24.22
CA LYS A 13 14.44 -3.83 22.84
C LYS A 13 15.61 -3.19 22.06
N LYS A 14 16.01 -3.83 20.98
CA LYS A 14 17.08 -3.32 20.11
C LYS A 14 16.61 -1.93 19.61
N ARG A 15 17.42 -0.90 19.81
CA ARG A 15 17.12 0.43 19.28
C ARG A 15 17.19 0.35 17.77
N ILE A 16 16.08 0.61 17.09
CA ILE A 16 15.95 0.54 15.63
C ILE A 16 15.96 1.93 14.98
N GLU A 17 15.93 2.98 15.78
CA GLU A 17 16.03 4.37 15.32
C GLU A 17 17.37 4.63 14.67
N GLY A 18 17.37 5.38 13.58
CA GLY A 18 18.57 5.75 12.85
C GLY A 18 18.32 5.98 11.37
N THR A 19 19.39 6.35 10.67
CA THR A 19 19.40 6.48 9.21
C THR A 19 20.27 5.37 8.63
N TYR A 20 19.74 4.70 7.62
CA TYR A 20 20.29 3.50 7.00
C TYR A 20 20.47 3.72 5.50
N PRO A 21 21.58 3.27 4.91
CA PRO A 21 21.70 3.23 3.46
C PRO A 21 20.75 2.17 2.88
N ILE A 22 20.10 2.50 1.77
CA ILE A 22 19.28 1.61 0.97
C ILE A 22 19.71 1.73 -0.50
N ASP A 23 19.20 0.87 -1.39
CA ASP A 23 19.67 0.85 -2.79
C ASP A 23 19.36 2.17 -3.53
N THR A 24 18.24 2.83 -3.18
CA THR A 24 17.78 4.07 -3.82
C THR A 24 18.12 5.35 -3.04
N GLY A 25 18.92 5.25 -1.97
CA GLY A 25 19.30 6.40 -1.17
C GLY A 25 19.40 6.11 0.33
N THR A 26 18.53 6.71 1.14
CA THR A 26 18.53 6.53 2.61
C THR A 26 17.11 6.30 3.14
N ALA A 27 17.03 5.44 4.16
CA ALA A 27 15.83 5.31 4.98
C ALA A 27 16.12 5.75 6.41
N SER A 28 15.23 6.51 7.02
CA SER A 28 15.31 6.91 8.43
C SER A 28 14.15 6.33 9.22
N ILE A 29 14.45 5.71 10.35
CA ILE A 29 13.45 5.24 11.32
C ILE A 29 13.47 6.22 12.48
N LEU A 30 12.39 6.94 12.67
CA LEU A 30 12.22 7.97 13.69
C LEU A 30 11.15 7.50 14.69
N ALA A 31 11.47 7.57 16.01
CA ALA A 31 10.44 7.29 17.01
C ALA A 31 9.39 8.41 17.01
N ASP A 32 8.13 8.00 17.18
CA ASP A 32 7.04 8.94 17.43
C ASP A 32 7.13 9.47 18.87
N PRO A 33 7.28 10.78 19.09
CA PRO A 33 7.36 11.34 20.44
C PRO A 33 6.04 11.23 21.22
N GLU A 34 4.91 11.09 20.53
CA GLU A 34 3.59 11.04 21.14
C GLU A 34 3.12 9.60 21.44
N ARG A 35 3.75 8.59 20.80
CA ARG A 35 3.36 7.20 20.98
C ARG A 35 4.56 6.28 21.16
N ASP A 36 4.78 5.80 22.38
CA ASP A 36 5.86 4.85 22.68
C ASP A 36 5.76 3.57 21.84
N GLY A 37 6.87 3.22 21.20
CA GLY A 37 6.98 2.05 20.34
C GLY A 37 6.40 2.21 18.93
N ALA A 38 5.97 3.42 18.56
CA ALA A 38 5.59 3.77 17.20
C ALA A 38 6.76 4.46 16.47
N TYR A 39 6.80 4.30 15.15
CA TYR A 39 7.89 4.81 14.31
C TYR A 39 7.36 5.36 12.99
N VAL A 40 7.97 6.47 12.56
CA VAL A 40 7.86 6.94 11.18
C VAL A 40 9.05 6.40 10.40
N LEU A 41 8.78 5.73 9.29
CA LEU A 41 9.77 5.38 8.29
C LEU A 41 9.75 6.43 7.19
N GLU A 42 10.88 7.11 7.02
CA GLU A 42 11.10 8.02 5.90
C GLU A 42 12.01 7.36 4.87
N VAL A 43 11.65 7.47 3.59
CA VAL A 43 12.51 7.10 2.46
C VAL A 43 12.89 8.36 1.72
N ASN A 44 14.20 8.64 1.64
CA ASN A 44 14.73 9.86 1.04
C ASN A 44 14.09 11.14 1.60
N ARG A 45 13.87 11.20 2.94
CA ARG A 45 13.22 12.28 3.69
C ARG A 45 11.73 12.45 3.40
N VAL A 46 11.09 11.48 2.76
CA VAL A 46 9.64 11.47 2.55
C VAL A 46 9.02 10.49 3.55
N PRO A 47 8.12 10.92 4.43
CA PRO A 47 7.37 10.01 5.30
C PRO A 47 6.62 8.97 4.46
N SER A 48 7.01 7.70 4.59
CA SER A 48 6.54 6.61 3.74
C SER A 48 5.70 5.58 4.49
N SER A 49 5.88 5.45 5.80
CA SER A 49 5.05 4.59 6.64
C SER A 49 5.04 5.05 8.09
N TYR A 50 3.93 4.79 8.75
CA TYR A 50 3.81 4.83 10.21
C TYR A 50 3.64 3.40 10.72
N VAL A 51 4.54 2.91 11.54
CA VAL A 51 4.59 1.51 11.96
C VAL A 51 4.59 1.39 13.48
N VAL A 52 3.71 0.56 14.01
CA VAL A 52 3.69 0.16 15.42
C VAL A 52 3.95 -1.34 15.48
N PRO A 53 5.20 -1.78 15.69
CA PRO A 53 5.53 -3.19 15.71
C PRO A 53 4.72 -3.97 16.76
N GLY A 54 4.04 -5.03 16.30
CA GLY A 54 3.15 -5.83 17.14
C GLY A 54 1.74 -5.26 17.32
N ALA A 55 1.38 -4.16 16.61
CA ALA A 55 0.04 -3.61 16.57
C ALA A 55 -0.38 -3.34 15.11
N PRO A 56 -0.58 -4.40 14.30
CA PRO A 56 -0.88 -4.29 12.87
C PRO A 56 -2.23 -3.61 12.58
N GLU A 57 -3.11 -3.49 13.58
CA GLU A 57 -4.40 -2.78 13.49
C GLU A 57 -4.25 -1.26 13.38
N VAL A 58 -3.03 -0.73 13.54
CA VAL A 58 -2.79 0.72 13.51
C VAL A 58 -2.39 1.18 12.12
N LEU A 59 -3.23 1.99 11.51
CA LEU A 59 -2.93 2.75 10.30
C LEU A 59 -2.74 4.23 10.63
N GLY A 60 -1.55 4.76 10.37
CA GLY A 60 -1.20 6.15 10.70
C GLY A 60 -1.64 7.17 9.66
N TYR A 61 -1.95 6.76 8.43
CA TYR A 61 -2.31 7.65 7.33
C TYR A 61 -3.75 7.40 6.87
N ASP A 62 -4.50 8.47 6.63
CA ASP A 62 -5.91 8.40 6.25
C ASP A 62 -6.13 7.63 4.95
N TYR A 63 -5.26 7.81 3.94
CA TYR A 63 -5.40 7.11 2.67
C TYR A 63 -5.33 5.57 2.82
N MET A 64 -4.57 5.06 3.78
CA MET A 64 -4.52 3.62 4.05
C MET A 64 -5.84 3.11 4.62
N ARG A 65 -6.54 3.94 5.43
CA ARG A 65 -7.89 3.62 5.91
C ARG A 65 -8.88 3.57 4.76
N TRP A 66 -8.81 4.54 3.84
CA TRP A 66 -9.67 4.54 2.65
C TRP A 66 -9.44 3.32 1.75
N ILE A 67 -8.17 2.86 1.61
CA ILE A 67 -7.89 1.60 0.91
C ILE A 67 -8.56 0.42 1.64
N ALA A 68 -8.44 0.35 2.96
CA ALA A 68 -9.10 -0.68 3.76
C ALA A 68 -10.63 -0.62 3.66
N ASP A 69 -11.21 0.58 3.65
CA ASP A 69 -12.66 0.79 3.48
C ASP A 69 -13.15 0.28 2.12
N PHE A 70 -12.37 0.47 1.04
CA PHE A 70 -12.69 -0.10 -0.27
C PHE A 70 -12.61 -1.64 -0.28
N ILE A 71 -11.62 -2.24 0.40
CA ILE A 71 -11.53 -3.71 0.54
C ILE A 71 -12.75 -4.24 1.32
N GLU A 72 -13.14 -3.58 2.40
CA GLU A 72 -14.34 -3.94 3.17
C GLU A 72 -15.62 -3.82 2.33
N ALA A 73 -15.79 -2.70 1.61
CA ALA A 73 -16.97 -2.45 0.79
C ALA A 73 -17.11 -3.38 -0.41
N ALA A 74 -15.97 -3.80 -0.99
CA ALA A 74 -15.96 -4.76 -2.10
C ALA A 74 -16.35 -6.16 -1.66
N SER A 75 -16.35 -6.44 -0.34
CA SER A 75 -16.74 -7.75 0.22
C SER A 75 -16.02 -8.92 -0.47
N VAL A 76 -14.70 -8.78 -0.66
CA VAL A 76 -13.88 -9.83 -1.28
C VAL A 76 -14.02 -11.12 -0.46
N PRO A 77 -14.33 -12.26 -1.10
CA PRO A 77 -14.52 -13.53 -0.38
C PRO A 77 -13.24 -13.97 0.35
N GLU A 78 -13.35 -14.34 1.64
CA GLU A 78 -12.25 -14.89 2.42
C GLU A 78 -12.18 -16.44 2.29
N PRO A 79 -10.99 -17.07 2.31
CA PRO A 79 -9.69 -16.42 2.31
C PRO A 79 -9.34 -15.81 0.94
N PHE A 80 -8.58 -14.68 0.92
CA PHE A 80 -8.15 -14.04 -0.31
C PHE A 80 -6.64 -13.78 -0.38
N ILE A 81 -6.13 -13.54 -1.58
CA ILE A 81 -4.74 -13.19 -1.85
C ILE A 81 -4.67 -11.72 -2.25
N ALA A 82 -3.89 -10.93 -1.50
CA ALA A 82 -3.63 -9.52 -1.81
C ALA A 82 -2.16 -9.29 -2.19
N VAL A 83 -1.94 -8.51 -3.24
CA VAL A 83 -0.63 -8.01 -3.66
C VAL A 83 -0.59 -6.51 -3.43
N HIS A 84 0.42 -6.06 -2.68
CA HIS A 84 0.67 -4.65 -2.40
C HIS A 84 1.92 -4.22 -3.15
N LEU A 85 1.75 -3.43 -4.21
CA LEU A 85 2.83 -2.83 -4.98
C LEU A 85 3.30 -1.58 -4.25
N GLY A 86 4.55 -1.60 -3.78
CA GLY A 86 5.10 -0.68 -2.80
C GLY A 86 4.89 -1.20 -1.38
N ALA A 87 5.99 -1.57 -0.72
CA ALA A 87 5.94 -2.14 0.63
C ALA A 87 6.17 -1.08 1.70
N ALA A 88 7.13 -0.17 1.47
CA ALA A 88 7.65 0.74 2.48
C ALA A 88 7.82 0.02 3.84
N GLY A 89 7.15 0.44 4.91
CA GLY A 89 7.18 -0.20 6.24
C GLY A 89 6.20 -1.36 6.44
N CYS A 90 5.51 -1.81 5.39
CA CYS A 90 4.49 -2.88 5.42
C CYS A 90 3.30 -2.62 6.38
N ALA A 91 2.98 -1.35 6.68
CA ALA A 91 1.86 -1.04 7.58
C ALA A 91 0.52 -1.53 7.01
N LEU A 92 0.19 -1.14 5.76
CA LEU A 92 -1.07 -1.54 5.13
C LEU A 92 -1.15 -3.05 4.86
N PRO A 93 -0.14 -3.73 4.28
CA PRO A 93 -0.20 -5.19 4.12
C PRO A 93 -0.40 -5.95 5.44
N SER A 94 0.27 -5.50 6.51
CA SER A 94 0.12 -6.10 7.85
C SER A 94 -1.27 -5.89 8.42
N TYR A 95 -1.86 -4.70 8.21
CA TYR A 95 -3.24 -4.42 8.60
C TYR A 95 -4.23 -5.32 7.87
N VAL A 96 -4.09 -5.46 6.54
CA VAL A 96 -4.98 -6.31 5.72
C VAL A 96 -4.91 -7.75 6.19
N GLN A 97 -3.70 -8.28 6.43
CA GLN A 97 -3.54 -9.65 6.95
C GLN A 97 -4.10 -9.84 8.36
N HIS A 98 -4.05 -8.81 9.19
CA HIS A 98 -4.61 -8.85 10.54
C HIS A 98 -6.15 -8.78 10.54
N ARG A 99 -6.73 -7.99 9.62
CA ARG A 99 -8.16 -7.70 9.59
C ARG A 99 -8.99 -8.81 8.92
N TRP A 100 -8.42 -9.48 7.92
CA TRP A 100 -9.09 -10.52 7.13
C TRP A 100 -8.27 -11.79 7.08
N ASP A 101 -8.94 -12.93 6.84
CA ASP A 101 -8.25 -14.16 6.47
C ASP A 101 -7.68 -14.02 5.05
N SER A 102 -6.43 -13.55 4.98
CA SER A 102 -5.80 -13.20 3.71
C SER A 102 -4.31 -13.52 3.72
N ARG A 103 -3.77 -13.86 2.54
CA ARG A 103 -2.33 -13.92 2.28
C ARG A 103 -1.90 -12.64 1.60
N ASN A 104 -0.96 -11.92 2.19
CA ASN A 104 -0.48 -10.65 1.69
C ASN A 104 0.96 -10.75 1.19
N ILE A 105 1.22 -10.27 -0.03
CA ILE A 105 2.53 -10.17 -0.66
C ILE A 105 2.82 -8.70 -0.89
N ALA A 106 3.81 -8.16 -0.21
CA ALA A 106 4.30 -6.79 -0.40
C ALA A 106 5.47 -6.81 -1.40
N VAL A 107 5.38 -6.02 -2.46
CA VAL A 107 6.40 -5.94 -3.51
C VAL A 107 7.21 -4.68 -3.32
N GLU A 108 8.52 -4.82 -3.11
CA GLU A 108 9.43 -3.70 -2.88
C GLU A 108 10.59 -3.73 -3.90
N LEU A 109 10.84 -2.59 -4.52
CA LEU A 109 11.93 -2.46 -5.49
C LEU A 109 13.29 -2.43 -4.79
N ASP A 110 13.38 -1.74 -3.67
CA ASP A 110 14.61 -1.52 -2.93
C ASP A 110 14.90 -2.68 -1.98
N ARG A 111 15.92 -3.48 -2.33
CA ARG A 111 16.34 -4.64 -1.53
C ARG A 111 16.83 -4.22 -0.15
N GLY A 112 17.60 -3.12 -0.07
CA GLY A 112 18.10 -2.58 1.19
C GLY A 112 16.97 -2.19 2.13
N LEU A 113 15.94 -1.52 1.60
CA LEU A 113 14.73 -1.18 2.34
C LEU A 113 13.96 -2.43 2.79
N ALA A 114 13.76 -3.41 1.91
CA ALA A 114 13.08 -4.66 2.24
C ALA A 114 13.78 -5.41 3.40
N HIS A 115 15.12 -5.47 3.40
CA HIS A 115 15.89 -6.06 4.49
C HIS A 115 15.76 -5.26 5.79
N LEU A 116 15.91 -3.93 5.73
CA LEU A 116 15.75 -3.05 6.88
C LEU A 116 14.39 -3.24 7.55
N VAL A 117 13.32 -3.29 6.77
CA VAL A 117 11.95 -3.43 7.28
C VAL A 117 11.72 -4.78 7.94
N ARG A 118 12.23 -5.88 7.35
CA ARG A 118 12.20 -7.20 7.99
C ARG A 118 12.93 -7.20 9.33
N ASP A 119 14.14 -6.63 9.37
CA ASP A 119 14.99 -6.66 10.57
C ASP A 119 14.49 -5.73 11.69
N ALA A 120 13.86 -4.61 11.33
CA ALA A 120 13.42 -3.59 12.26
C ALA A 120 11.99 -3.83 12.77
N PHE A 121 11.06 -4.20 11.90
CA PHE A 121 9.63 -4.25 12.20
C PHE A 121 9.04 -5.65 12.22
N ASP A 122 9.71 -6.65 11.61
CA ASP A 122 9.26 -8.05 11.52
C ASP A 122 7.77 -8.16 11.08
N PRO A 123 7.40 -7.57 9.93
CA PRO A 123 6.01 -7.60 9.47
C PRO A 123 5.55 -9.02 9.17
N PRO A 124 4.29 -9.38 9.49
CA PRO A 124 3.77 -10.74 9.32
C PRO A 124 3.46 -11.10 7.86
N VAL A 125 4.01 -10.38 6.88
CA VAL A 125 3.72 -10.53 5.46
C VAL A 125 4.96 -10.91 4.66
N GLU A 126 4.76 -11.54 3.52
CA GLU A 126 5.83 -11.82 2.57
C GLU A 126 6.27 -10.53 1.88
N ILE A 127 7.59 -10.24 1.85
CA ILE A 127 8.13 -9.13 1.08
C ILE A 127 8.89 -9.72 -0.12
N ALA A 128 8.38 -9.52 -1.32
CA ALA A 128 9.03 -9.87 -2.57
C ALA A 128 9.86 -8.67 -3.08
N VAL A 129 11.17 -8.88 -3.28
CA VAL A 129 12.04 -7.85 -3.88
C VAL A 129 11.91 -7.93 -5.38
N ALA A 130 11.15 -7.00 -5.97
CA ALA A 130 10.87 -6.97 -7.40
C ALA A 130 10.43 -5.56 -7.86
N GLU A 131 10.53 -5.30 -9.17
CA GLU A 131 9.91 -4.14 -9.80
C GLU A 131 8.40 -4.39 -9.98
N ALA A 132 7.57 -3.41 -9.60
CA ALA A 132 6.12 -3.56 -9.48
C ALA A 132 5.42 -3.92 -10.80
N ARG A 133 5.80 -3.28 -11.93
CA ARG A 133 5.22 -3.57 -13.24
C ARG A 133 5.58 -4.99 -13.72
N ALA A 134 6.86 -5.34 -13.64
CA ALA A 134 7.32 -6.67 -14.02
C ALA A 134 6.67 -7.77 -13.17
N PHE A 135 6.55 -7.54 -11.87
CA PHE A 135 5.87 -8.46 -10.95
C PHE A 135 4.40 -8.65 -11.36
N THR A 136 3.67 -7.55 -11.61
CA THR A 136 2.26 -7.61 -12.02
C THR A 136 2.09 -8.36 -13.34
N HIS A 137 2.96 -8.11 -14.32
CA HIS A 137 2.94 -8.81 -15.61
C HIS A 137 3.25 -10.31 -15.50
N ALA A 138 4.00 -10.73 -14.48
CA ALA A 138 4.35 -12.14 -14.23
C ALA A 138 3.28 -12.91 -13.47
N LEU A 139 2.31 -12.24 -12.86
CA LEU A 139 1.19 -12.91 -12.19
C LEU A 139 0.39 -13.75 -13.20
N ALA A 140 -0.01 -14.94 -12.77
CA ALA A 140 -0.91 -15.77 -13.56
C ALA A 140 -2.31 -15.12 -13.67
N PRO A 141 -3.05 -15.31 -14.77
CA PRO A 141 -4.40 -14.81 -14.87
C PRO A 141 -5.29 -15.36 -13.76
N GLY A 142 -6.11 -14.50 -13.14
CA GLY A 142 -7.06 -14.86 -12.09
C GLY A 142 -6.41 -15.46 -10.85
N SER A 143 -5.20 -15.02 -10.46
CA SER A 143 -4.43 -15.61 -9.37
C SER A 143 -4.44 -14.81 -8.07
N VAL A 144 -4.98 -13.59 -8.08
CA VAL A 144 -5.04 -12.69 -6.92
C VAL A 144 -6.40 -12.00 -6.85
N ASP A 145 -6.83 -11.67 -5.65
CA ASP A 145 -8.17 -11.11 -5.43
C ASP A 145 -8.13 -9.59 -5.23
N VAL A 146 -7.04 -9.09 -4.65
CA VAL A 146 -6.81 -7.67 -4.40
C VAL A 146 -5.43 -7.27 -4.88
N ILE A 147 -5.34 -6.18 -5.64
CA ILE A 147 -4.07 -5.52 -5.94
C ILE A 147 -4.15 -4.09 -5.44
N VAL A 148 -3.20 -3.69 -4.61
CA VAL A 148 -3.03 -2.31 -4.15
C VAL A 148 -1.78 -1.73 -4.79
N ARG A 149 -1.88 -0.57 -5.47
CA ARG A 149 -0.74 0.18 -5.96
C ARG A 149 -0.52 1.42 -5.09
N ASP A 150 0.54 1.39 -4.28
CA ASP A 150 0.98 2.49 -3.42
C ASP A 150 2.48 2.74 -3.62
N VAL A 151 2.86 3.03 -4.88
CA VAL A 151 4.25 3.21 -5.31
C VAL A 151 4.51 4.66 -5.64
N PHE A 152 5.57 5.21 -5.03
CA PHE A 152 6.02 6.57 -5.27
C PHE A 152 7.54 6.62 -5.53
N ALA A 153 7.94 7.52 -6.42
CA ALA A 153 9.31 7.97 -6.61
C ALA A 153 9.33 9.48 -6.29
N GLY A 154 9.68 9.82 -5.05
CA GLY A 154 9.43 11.16 -4.51
C GLY A 154 7.92 11.42 -4.31
N ALA A 155 7.37 12.46 -4.94
CA ALA A 155 5.96 12.80 -4.86
C ALA A 155 5.08 12.16 -5.95
N ASP A 156 5.69 11.50 -6.93
CA ASP A 156 5.01 11.03 -8.13
C ASP A 156 4.99 9.51 -8.22
N THR A 157 3.90 8.95 -8.73
CA THR A 157 3.86 7.55 -9.15
C THR A 157 4.67 7.40 -10.45
N PRO A 158 5.58 6.40 -10.57
CA PRO A 158 6.30 6.15 -11.81
C PRO A 158 5.34 5.92 -12.99
N ARG A 159 5.59 6.62 -14.11
CA ARG A 159 4.72 6.59 -15.30
C ARG A 159 4.35 5.16 -15.77
N PRO A 160 5.27 4.16 -15.78
CA PRO A 160 4.93 2.80 -16.20
C PRO A 160 3.83 2.12 -15.36
N LEU A 161 3.51 2.64 -14.17
CA LEU A 161 2.46 2.14 -13.28
C LEU A 161 1.15 2.96 -13.36
N THR A 162 1.04 3.85 -14.35
CA THR A 162 -0.13 4.73 -14.54
C THR A 162 -0.77 4.60 -15.91
N THR A 163 -0.33 3.64 -16.72
CA THR A 163 -0.79 3.44 -18.10
C THR A 163 -1.92 2.41 -18.18
N VAL A 164 -2.75 2.52 -19.19
CA VAL A 164 -3.86 1.58 -19.45
C VAL A 164 -3.33 0.15 -19.63
N GLU A 165 -2.14 -0.02 -20.22
CA GLU A 165 -1.51 -1.32 -20.42
C GLU A 165 -1.14 -1.98 -19.09
N PHE A 166 -0.69 -1.20 -18.11
CA PHE A 166 -0.45 -1.69 -16.75
C PHE A 166 -1.78 -2.06 -16.06
N TYR A 167 -2.83 -1.26 -16.22
CA TYR A 167 -4.15 -1.59 -15.66
C TYR A 167 -4.73 -2.86 -16.25
N ARG A 168 -4.55 -3.11 -17.55
CA ARG A 168 -4.93 -4.38 -18.21
C ARG A 168 -4.14 -5.56 -17.65
N ALA A 169 -2.86 -5.38 -17.31
CA ALA A 169 -2.08 -6.45 -16.68
C ALA A 169 -2.59 -6.75 -15.26
N ALA A 170 -2.93 -5.73 -14.46
CA ALA A 170 -3.53 -5.89 -13.16
C ALA A 170 -4.91 -6.58 -13.25
N TYR A 171 -5.78 -6.13 -14.16
CA TYR A 171 -7.08 -6.74 -14.44
C TYR A 171 -6.96 -8.22 -14.78
N ARG A 172 -6.04 -8.58 -15.68
CA ARG A 172 -5.81 -9.97 -16.05
C ARG A 172 -5.40 -10.85 -14.86
N ALA A 173 -4.62 -10.31 -13.92
CA ALA A 173 -4.14 -11.02 -12.75
C ALA A 173 -5.22 -11.23 -11.69
N LEU A 174 -6.22 -10.35 -11.65
CA LEU A 174 -7.33 -10.42 -10.71
C LEU A 174 -8.29 -11.56 -11.02
N THR A 175 -8.84 -12.16 -9.97
CA THR A 175 -10.02 -13.06 -10.06
C THR A 175 -11.24 -12.30 -10.57
N PRO A 176 -12.26 -12.97 -11.11
CA PRO A 176 -13.50 -12.31 -11.50
C PRO A 176 -14.12 -11.53 -10.34
N GLY A 177 -14.36 -10.23 -10.53
CA GLY A 177 -14.84 -9.33 -9.47
C GLY A 177 -13.78 -8.91 -8.45
N GLY A 178 -12.51 -9.26 -8.67
CA GLY A 178 -11.40 -8.81 -7.84
C GLY A 178 -11.23 -7.29 -7.84
N LEU A 179 -10.50 -6.79 -6.85
CA LEU A 179 -10.39 -5.36 -6.56
C LEU A 179 -8.99 -4.82 -6.89
N PHE A 180 -8.93 -3.76 -7.68
CA PHE A 180 -7.73 -2.96 -7.88
C PHE A 180 -7.86 -1.61 -7.19
N VAL A 181 -6.95 -1.26 -6.27
CA VAL A 181 -6.96 0.01 -5.55
C VAL A 181 -5.64 0.74 -5.78
N VAL A 182 -5.71 2.02 -6.08
CA VAL A 182 -4.51 2.84 -6.32
C VAL A 182 -4.51 4.09 -5.45
N ASN A 183 -3.38 4.38 -4.82
CA ASN A 183 -3.11 5.66 -4.19
C ASN A 183 -2.43 6.60 -5.20
N VAL A 184 -2.94 7.83 -5.31
CA VAL A 184 -2.45 8.87 -6.21
C VAL A 184 -2.15 10.12 -5.40
N GLY A 185 -0.89 10.55 -5.39
CA GLY A 185 -0.53 11.87 -4.89
C GLY A 185 -0.87 12.94 -5.93
N ASP A 186 -1.66 13.96 -5.56
CA ASP A 186 -2.12 14.92 -6.53
C ASP A 186 -2.08 16.38 -6.02
N VAL A 187 -2.14 17.29 -6.96
CA VAL A 187 -2.16 18.75 -6.77
C VAL A 187 -3.58 19.30 -7.01
N ALA A 188 -3.74 20.60 -6.84
CA ALA A 188 -5.02 21.26 -7.04
C ALA A 188 -5.63 20.92 -8.42
N GLY A 189 -6.92 20.59 -8.44
CA GLY A 189 -7.66 20.16 -9.62
C GLY A 189 -7.57 18.66 -9.93
N LEU A 190 -6.75 17.90 -9.18
CA LEU A 190 -6.63 16.44 -9.22
C LEU A 190 -6.38 15.86 -10.64
N PRO A 191 -5.43 16.42 -11.43
CA PRO A 191 -5.25 16.01 -12.82
C PRO A 191 -4.79 14.56 -12.95
N ARG A 192 -3.92 14.07 -12.04
CA ARG A 192 -3.41 12.70 -12.07
C ARG A 192 -4.47 11.68 -11.68
N ALA A 193 -5.26 11.97 -10.64
CA ALA A 193 -6.35 11.11 -10.20
C ALA A 193 -7.44 11.02 -11.28
N ARG A 194 -7.77 12.14 -11.93
CA ARG A 194 -8.73 12.18 -13.04
C ARG A 194 -8.25 11.35 -14.25
N ALA A 195 -6.98 11.49 -14.63
CA ALA A 195 -6.37 10.66 -15.69
C ALA A 195 -6.33 9.18 -15.29
N THR A 196 -6.07 8.87 -14.02
CA THR A 196 -6.11 7.51 -13.46
C THR A 196 -7.51 6.92 -13.58
N VAL A 197 -8.55 7.64 -13.16
CA VAL A 197 -9.94 7.18 -13.30
C VAL A 197 -10.29 6.95 -14.76
N ALA A 198 -9.94 7.89 -15.66
CA ALA A 198 -10.19 7.73 -17.10
C ALA A 198 -9.52 6.45 -17.66
N GLY A 199 -8.26 6.19 -17.27
CA GLY A 199 -7.56 4.98 -17.70
C GLY A 199 -8.14 3.69 -17.11
N LEU A 200 -8.58 3.71 -15.85
CA LEU A 200 -9.23 2.55 -15.22
C LEU A 200 -10.58 2.24 -15.85
N GLN A 201 -11.36 3.24 -16.25
CA GLN A 201 -12.64 3.07 -16.94
C GLN A 201 -12.52 2.46 -18.35
N GLU A 202 -11.31 2.45 -18.96
CA GLU A 202 -11.07 1.67 -20.18
C GLU A 202 -10.94 0.16 -19.93
N VAL A 203 -10.78 -0.25 -18.67
CA VAL A 203 -10.42 -1.63 -18.30
C VAL A 203 -11.45 -2.29 -17.39
N PHE A 204 -12.00 -1.55 -16.42
CA PHE A 204 -12.93 -2.03 -15.40
C PHE A 204 -14.31 -1.44 -15.60
N ALA A 205 -15.33 -2.22 -15.26
CA ALA A 205 -16.74 -1.79 -15.38
C ALA A 205 -17.10 -0.68 -14.37
N ASN A 206 -16.51 -0.70 -13.17
CA ASN A 206 -16.83 0.23 -12.10
C ASN A 206 -15.55 0.88 -11.54
N THR A 207 -15.65 2.16 -11.21
CA THR A 207 -14.61 2.92 -10.48
C THR A 207 -15.24 3.74 -9.37
N ALA A 208 -14.52 3.90 -8.25
CA ALA A 208 -14.91 4.77 -7.15
C ALA A 208 -13.67 5.51 -6.63
N ALA A 209 -13.82 6.71 -6.09
CA ALA A 209 -12.70 7.49 -5.58
C ALA A 209 -13.04 8.18 -4.27
N THR A 210 -12.05 8.27 -3.36
CA THR A 210 -12.17 9.04 -2.12
C THR A 210 -10.95 9.92 -1.90
N PHE A 211 -11.15 11.10 -1.32
CA PHE A 211 -10.12 12.10 -1.04
C PHE A 211 -10.59 13.11 0.01
N THR A 212 -9.67 13.92 0.54
CA THR A 212 -9.98 14.84 1.65
C THR A 212 -10.94 15.99 1.32
N GLY A 213 -11.36 16.15 0.07
CA GLY A 213 -12.16 17.30 -0.37
C GLY A 213 -11.38 18.62 -0.52
N ARG A 214 -10.12 18.66 -0.12
CA ARG A 214 -9.26 19.85 -0.27
C ARG A 214 -8.77 20.09 -1.70
N GLY A 215 -9.06 19.14 -2.62
CA GLY A 215 -8.66 19.23 -4.02
C GLY A 215 -7.16 19.02 -4.27
N TYR A 216 -6.40 18.51 -3.30
CA TYR A 216 -4.99 18.10 -3.40
C TYR A 216 -4.66 17.08 -2.31
N GLY A 217 -3.53 16.39 -2.45
CA GLY A 217 -3.05 15.36 -1.53
C GLY A 217 -3.34 13.96 -2.07
N ASN A 218 -3.53 12.98 -1.18
CA ASN A 218 -3.83 11.62 -1.60
C ASN A 218 -5.27 11.49 -2.11
N VAL A 219 -5.41 10.81 -3.23
CA VAL A 219 -6.68 10.32 -3.78
C VAL A 219 -6.56 8.81 -3.90
N VAL A 220 -7.49 8.08 -3.30
CA VAL A 220 -7.59 6.63 -3.47
C VAL A 220 -8.67 6.33 -4.48
N VAL A 221 -8.31 5.58 -5.52
CA VAL A 221 -9.24 5.14 -6.57
C VAL A 221 -9.31 3.62 -6.53
N ALA A 222 -10.53 3.09 -6.46
CA ALA A 222 -10.84 1.67 -6.58
C ALA A 222 -11.43 1.37 -7.95
N ALA A 223 -11.15 0.18 -8.49
CA ALA A 223 -11.70 -0.32 -9.74
C ALA A 223 -12.01 -1.82 -9.64
N SER A 224 -13.16 -2.25 -10.17
CA SER A 224 -13.61 -3.64 -10.18
C SER A 224 -14.70 -3.84 -11.23
N ASP A 225 -14.94 -5.08 -11.66
CA ASP A 225 -16.16 -5.43 -12.39
C ASP A 225 -17.33 -5.69 -11.46
N ALA A 226 -17.09 -5.96 -10.17
CA ALA A 226 -18.12 -6.00 -9.14
C ALA A 226 -18.58 -4.57 -8.77
N PRO A 227 -19.80 -4.41 -8.20
CA PRO A 227 -20.26 -3.12 -7.72
C PRO A 227 -19.33 -2.52 -6.68
N LEU A 228 -19.10 -1.20 -6.78
CA LEU A 228 -18.34 -0.40 -5.82
C LEU A 228 -19.24 0.68 -5.18
N PRO A 229 -18.84 1.26 -4.03
CA PRO A 229 -19.54 2.39 -3.44
C PRO A 229 -19.70 3.55 -4.45
N ASP A 230 -20.84 4.25 -4.38
CA ASP A 230 -21.10 5.42 -5.25
C ASP A 230 -20.28 6.64 -4.75
N ALA A 231 -19.02 6.68 -5.17
CA ALA A 231 -18.07 7.74 -4.85
C ALA A 231 -17.29 8.10 -6.12
N GLN A 232 -17.81 9.07 -6.88
CA GLN A 232 -17.28 9.41 -8.19
C GLN A 232 -16.38 10.64 -8.17
N LEU A 233 -15.29 10.60 -8.95
CA LEU A 233 -14.48 11.77 -9.28
C LEU A 233 -14.79 12.20 -10.71
N PRO A 234 -15.26 13.45 -10.96
CA PRO A 234 -15.49 13.94 -12.30
C PRO A 234 -14.21 13.93 -13.15
N ILE A 235 -14.29 13.40 -14.36
CA ILE A 235 -13.15 13.24 -15.28
C ILE A 235 -13.23 14.12 -16.53
N ASP A 236 -14.11 15.14 -16.55
CA ASP A 236 -14.30 16.01 -17.71
C ASP A 236 -12.96 16.56 -18.23
N GLY A 237 -12.66 16.31 -19.50
CA GLY A 237 -11.43 16.71 -20.15
C GLY A 237 -10.17 15.95 -19.70
N ALA A 238 -10.30 14.90 -18.89
CA ALA A 238 -9.18 14.02 -18.57
C ALA A 238 -8.95 13.00 -19.69
N SER A 239 -7.69 12.65 -19.93
CA SER A 239 -7.31 11.62 -20.88
C SER A 239 -6.51 10.53 -20.18
N PRO A 240 -6.74 9.25 -20.52
CA PRO A 240 -5.94 8.15 -20.03
C PRO A 240 -4.49 8.24 -20.53
N LEU A 241 -3.58 7.59 -19.84
CA LEU A 241 -2.19 7.46 -20.26
C LEU A 241 -1.97 6.09 -20.87
N HIS A 242 -1.23 6.06 -21.98
CA HIS A 242 -0.78 4.82 -22.66
C HIS A 242 0.74 4.72 -22.63
N ASP A 243 1.28 3.52 -22.89
CA ASP A 243 2.73 3.22 -22.95
C ASP A 243 3.46 4.04 -24.01
#